data_86f9228f9d04a0cdc38d23b76a11b3ce
#
_entry.id   86f9228f9d04a0cdc38d23b76a11b3ce
#
_cell.length_a   1.000
_cell.length_b   1.000
_cell.length_c   1.000
_cell.angle_alpha   90.00
_cell.angle_beta   90.00
_cell.angle_gamma   90.00
#
_symmetry.space_group_name_H-M   'P 1'
#
loop_
_entity.id
_entity.type
_entity.pdbx_description
1 polymer ?
#
loop_
_entity_poly.entity_id
_entity_poly.type
_entity_poly.pdbx_seq_one_letter_code
_entity_poly.pdbx_strand_id
1 'polypeptide(L)'
;MSTPSISDFHAYPDAAGHFGRYGGRFVAETLMGPLQELAAAYDEARRDPAFIAAYDKDLKHYVGRPSPIYHAERLSREVGGAQILLKREDLNHTGAHKINNTIGQALLASRMGKTRIIAETGAGQHGVASATVAARLGLECVVYMGATDIERQKINVYRMRLLGAQVVPVTSGSATLKDALNEAMRDWVTNIADTFYIIGTVAGPDPYPRMVRDFNAIVGREAREQMLAEYGRLPDAITACVGGGSNAIGLFHAFLNDPGVRIVGAEAAGDGIDTGRHAASIAAGRPGVLHGNRTYVICDDDGQITETHSVSAGLDYPGVGPEHAFLADVGRAQYVGITDDEALAAFHQLARTEGILAALESSHAIAQAIKLARELPKDAIVLANLSGRGDKDVHTIAQRDGIVL
;
A
#
# COMPACT_ATOMS: atom_id res chain seq x y z
N MET A 1 31.18 8.36 -4.07
CA MET A 1 30.63 9.68 -3.72
C MET A 1 29.88 9.49 -2.42
N SER A 2 30.18 10.23 -1.35
CA SER A 2 29.46 10.13 -0.09
C SER A 2 28.02 10.60 -0.30
N THR A 3 27.06 9.76 0.05
CA THR A 3 25.63 10.12 0.06
C THR A 3 25.45 11.35 0.97
N PRO A 4 24.82 12.44 0.53
CA PRO A 4 24.59 13.58 1.40
C PRO A 4 23.75 13.13 2.61
N SER A 5 24.15 13.54 3.81
CA SER A 5 23.37 13.27 5.01
C SER A 5 22.05 14.06 4.94
N ILE A 6 20.92 13.35 4.80
CA ILE A 6 19.60 13.95 4.80
C ILE A 6 19.24 14.24 6.26
N SER A 7 19.04 15.50 6.58
CA SER A 7 18.69 15.95 7.94
C SER A 7 17.20 15.86 8.24
N ASP A 8 16.35 15.94 7.22
CA ASP A 8 14.88 15.85 7.35
C ASP A 8 14.25 15.17 6.13
N PHE A 9 13.76 13.97 6.34
CA PHE A 9 13.02 13.20 5.32
C PHE A 9 11.61 13.78 5.07
N HIS A 10 11.04 14.51 6.01
CA HIS A 10 9.72 15.11 5.85
C HIS A 10 9.72 16.34 4.92
N ALA A 11 10.90 16.84 4.53
CA ALA A 11 11.04 17.88 3.51
C ALA A 11 10.74 17.38 2.08
N TYR A 12 10.58 16.08 1.88
CA TYR A 12 10.26 15.50 0.58
C TYR A 12 8.76 15.18 0.42
N PRO A 13 8.24 15.25 -0.82
CA PRO A 13 8.90 15.60 -2.08
C PRO A 13 9.23 17.11 -2.15
N ASP A 14 10.09 17.48 -3.10
CA ASP A 14 10.31 18.89 -3.45
C ASP A 14 9.08 19.54 -4.10
N ALA A 15 9.15 20.81 -4.43
CA ALA A 15 8.05 21.57 -5.02
C ALA A 15 7.61 21.04 -6.41
N ALA A 16 8.45 20.27 -7.08
CA ALA A 16 8.15 19.64 -8.38
C ALA A 16 7.67 18.18 -8.24
N GLY A 17 7.47 17.71 -7.00
CA GLY A 17 6.98 16.37 -6.72
C GLY A 17 8.06 15.29 -6.76
N HIS A 18 9.34 15.63 -6.58
CA HIS A 18 10.43 14.68 -6.62
C HIS A 18 10.93 14.28 -5.22
N PHE A 19 11.21 12.99 -5.09
CA PHE A 19 11.98 12.37 -4.02
C PHE A 19 13.39 12.08 -4.56
N GLY A 20 14.30 13.04 -4.44
CA GLY A 20 15.59 12.99 -5.13
C GLY A 20 15.41 12.90 -6.66
N ARG A 21 15.85 11.82 -7.29
CA ARG A 21 15.68 11.59 -8.74
C ARG A 21 14.37 10.90 -9.12
N TYR A 22 13.54 10.52 -8.18
CA TYR A 22 12.29 9.77 -8.37
C TYR A 22 11.06 10.68 -8.23
N GLY A 23 9.89 10.19 -8.67
CA GLY A 23 8.64 10.98 -8.67
C GLY A 23 8.47 11.81 -9.93
N GLY A 24 7.92 13.01 -9.79
CA GLY A 24 7.63 13.92 -10.88
C GLY A 24 6.35 13.60 -11.65
N ARG A 25 6.19 14.19 -12.84
CA ARG A 25 5.01 14.07 -13.72
C ARG A 25 5.44 13.66 -15.12
N PHE A 26 5.36 12.36 -15.41
CA PHE A 26 5.69 11.77 -16.71
C PHE A 26 4.40 11.34 -17.40
N VAL A 27 3.60 12.31 -17.82
CA VAL A 27 2.26 12.13 -18.39
C VAL A 27 2.10 12.91 -19.67
N ALA A 28 1.04 12.61 -20.45
CA ALA A 28 0.65 13.40 -21.59
C ALA A 28 0.25 14.82 -21.18
N GLU A 29 0.44 15.79 -22.06
CA GLU A 29 0.18 17.23 -21.84
C GLU A 29 -1.26 17.49 -21.38
N THR A 30 -2.21 16.69 -21.84
CA THR A 30 -3.63 16.78 -21.48
C THR A 30 -3.88 16.56 -19.97
N LEU A 31 -3.00 15.85 -19.28
CA LEU A 31 -3.09 15.61 -17.84
C LEU A 31 -2.37 16.66 -17.00
N MET A 32 -1.54 17.51 -17.58
CA MET A 32 -0.75 18.48 -16.80
C MET A 32 -1.63 19.50 -16.06
N GLY A 33 -2.64 20.07 -16.75
CA GLY A 33 -3.60 20.98 -16.13
C GLY A 33 -4.38 20.34 -14.97
N PRO A 34 -5.04 19.20 -15.19
CA PRO A 34 -5.73 18.46 -14.14
C PRO A 34 -4.88 18.07 -12.94
N LEU A 35 -3.62 17.68 -13.13
CA LEU A 35 -2.69 17.40 -12.04
C LEU A 35 -2.31 18.66 -11.25
N GLN A 36 -2.18 19.81 -11.92
CA GLN A 36 -1.94 21.08 -11.27
C GLN A 36 -3.16 21.52 -10.43
N GLU A 37 -4.38 21.36 -10.99
CA GLU A 37 -5.63 21.61 -10.27
C GLU A 37 -5.74 20.72 -9.03
N LEU A 38 -5.47 19.41 -9.18
CA LEU A 38 -5.47 18.46 -8.07
C LEU A 38 -4.44 18.83 -7.00
N ALA A 39 -3.21 19.19 -7.41
CA ALA A 39 -2.17 19.58 -6.48
C ALA A 39 -2.56 20.84 -5.68
N ALA A 40 -3.12 21.84 -6.34
CA ALA A 40 -3.59 23.06 -5.69
C ALA A 40 -4.76 22.78 -4.72
N ALA A 41 -5.76 22.00 -5.15
CA ALA A 41 -6.88 21.62 -4.31
C ALA A 41 -6.45 20.81 -3.08
N TYR A 42 -5.50 19.89 -3.26
CA TYR A 42 -4.93 19.12 -2.16
C TYR A 42 -4.12 20.00 -1.19
N ASP A 43 -3.29 20.89 -1.71
CA ASP A 43 -2.49 21.81 -0.89
C ASP A 43 -3.34 22.81 -0.10
N GLU A 44 -4.51 23.18 -0.60
CA GLU A 44 -5.51 23.95 0.14
C GLU A 44 -6.18 23.07 1.19
N ALA A 45 -6.71 21.91 0.81
CA ALA A 45 -7.46 21.02 1.70
C ALA A 45 -6.65 20.61 2.94
N ARG A 46 -5.38 20.23 2.77
CA ARG A 46 -4.52 19.79 3.89
C ARG A 46 -4.19 20.89 4.91
N ARG A 47 -4.49 22.16 4.61
CA ARG A 47 -4.32 23.31 5.52
C ARG A 47 -5.66 23.81 6.03
N ASP A 48 -6.78 23.36 5.49
CA ASP A 48 -8.11 23.77 5.89
C ASP A 48 -8.58 23.00 7.13
N PRO A 49 -8.77 23.67 8.28
CA PRO A 49 -9.23 23.00 9.50
C PRO A 49 -10.57 22.28 9.34
N ALA A 50 -11.45 22.76 8.45
CA ALA A 50 -12.76 22.14 8.21
C ALA A 50 -12.59 20.79 7.46
N PHE A 51 -11.70 20.73 6.48
CA PHE A 51 -11.37 19.48 5.77
C PHE A 51 -10.72 18.47 6.72
N ILE A 52 -9.73 18.92 7.49
CA ILE A 52 -9.03 18.09 8.47
C ILE A 52 -10.01 17.51 9.48
N ALA A 53 -10.89 18.34 10.05
CA ALA A 53 -11.91 17.90 11.02
C ALA A 53 -12.92 16.91 10.42
N ALA A 54 -13.31 17.07 9.15
CA ALA A 54 -14.19 16.13 8.46
C ALA A 54 -13.48 14.79 8.23
N TYR A 55 -12.22 14.81 7.82
CA TYR A 55 -11.41 13.62 7.65
C TYR A 55 -11.18 12.88 8.98
N ASP A 56 -10.78 13.57 10.04
CA ASP A 56 -10.55 12.99 11.38
C ASP A 56 -11.86 12.41 11.96
N LYS A 57 -12.99 13.09 11.75
CA LYS A 57 -14.31 12.56 12.14
C LYS A 57 -14.59 11.23 11.47
N ASP A 58 -14.34 11.12 10.18
CA ASP A 58 -14.56 9.88 9.43
C ASP A 58 -13.56 8.79 9.82
N LEU A 59 -12.31 9.11 10.04
CA LEU A 59 -11.32 8.17 10.56
C LEU A 59 -11.78 7.59 11.91
N LYS A 60 -12.28 8.42 12.80
CA LYS A 60 -12.70 7.99 14.13
C LYS A 60 -14.01 7.21 14.11
N HIS A 61 -15.06 7.73 13.47
CA HIS A 61 -16.42 7.22 13.63
C HIS A 61 -16.85 6.25 12.53
N TYR A 62 -16.20 6.29 11.37
CA TYR A 62 -16.53 5.43 10.24
C TYR A 62 -15.46 4.36 9.99
N VAL A 63 -14.20 4.73 10.03
CA VAL A 63 -13.09 3.77 9.88
C VAL A 63 -12.83 2.96 11.15
N GLY A 64 -13.05 3.53 12.32
CA GLY A 64 -12.86 2.87 13.62
C GLY A 64 -11.46 3.06 14.21
N ARG A 65 -10.79 4.18 13.85
CA ARG A 65 -9.46 4.49 14.37
C ARG A 65 -9.48 5.09 15.78
N PRO A 66 -8.38 4.99 16.56
CA PRO A 66 -7.10 4.40 16.19
C PRO A 66 -7.14 2.87 16.11
N SER A 67 -6.41 2.29 15.14
CA SER A 67 -6.19 0.84 15.13
C SER A 67 -5.20 0.47 16.25
N PRO A 68 -5.41 -0.65 16.97
CA PRO A 68 -4.54 -1.00 18.10
C PRO A 68 -3.18 -1.56 17.66
N ILE A 69 -2.20 -1.47 18.55
CA ILE A 69 -1.03 -2.34 18.53
C ILE A 69 -1.37 -3.59 19.37
N TYR A 70 -1.02 -4.75 18.84
CA TYR A 70 -1.24 -6.05 19.47
C TYR A 70 0.08 -6.77 19.63
N HIS A 71 0.41 -7.20 20.85
CA HIS A 71 1.57 -8.04 21.11
C HIS A 71 1.25 -9.49 20.75
N ALA A 72 1.89 -10.02 19.73
CA ALA A 72 1.78 -11.40 19.29
C ALA A 72 2.63 -12.31 20.21
N GLU A 73 2.16 -12.52 21.44
CA GLU A 73 2.94 -13.15 22.52
C GLU A 73 3.31 -14.60 22.23
N ARG A 74 2.36 -15.40 21.70
CA ARG A 74 2.63 -16.80 21.39
C ARG A 74 3.56 -16.94 20.20
N LEU A 75 3.38 -16.10 19.18
CA LEU A 75 4.28 -16.03 18.02
C LEU A 75 5.68 -15.63 18.46
N SER A 76 5.83 -14.57 19.26
CA SER A 76 7.12 -14.10 19.79
C SER A 76 7.83 -15.19 20.59
N ARG A 77 7.09 -15.91 21.43
CA ARG A 77 7.62 -17.03 22.23
C ARG A 77 8.09 -18.19 21.36
N GLU A 78 7.32 -18.54 20.32
CA GLU A 78 7.65 -19.62 19.40
C GLU A 78 8.86 -19.27 18.54
N VAL A 79 8.97 -18.02 18.09
CA VAL A 79 10.13 -17.52 17.31
C VAL A 79 11.39 -17.46 18.17
N GLY A 80 11.28 -17.10 19.44
CA GLY A 80 12.35 -17.18 20.45
C GLY A 80 13.34 -16.02 20.48
N GLY A 81 13.08 -14.92 19.75
CA GLY A 81 13.90 -13.69 19.71
C GLY A 81 13.15 -12.47 20.24
N ALA A 82 13.20 -11.36 19.50
CA ALA A 82 12.54 -10.11 19.81
C ALA A 82 11.01 -10.24 19.92
N GLN A 83 10.39 -9.29 20.59
CA GLN A 83 8.93 -9.18 20.67
C GLN A 83 8.36 -8.73 19.33
N ILE A 84 7.34 -9.44 18.85
CA ILE A 84 6.62 -9.08 17.61
C ILE A 84 5.33 -8.37 17.99
N LEU A 85 5.21 -7.11 17.58
CA LEU A 85 4.01 -6.30 17.72
C LEU A 85 3.37 -6.11 16.36
N LEU A 86 2.04 -6.07 16.30
CA LEU A 86 1.25 -5.92 15.09
C LEU A 86 0.44 -4.63 15.16
N LYS A 87 0.64 -3.71 14.21
CA LYS A 87 -0.28 -2.60 13.97
C LYS A 87 -1.46 -3.11 13.17
N ARG A 88 -2.65 -3.16 13.79
CA ARG A 88 -3.83 -3.91 13.35
C ARG A 88 -4.72 -3.12 12.38
N GLU A 89 -4.19 -2.81 11.17
CA GLU A 89 -4.96 -2.15 10.10
C GLU A 89 -6.04 -3.06 9.48
N ASP A 90 -5.97 -4.36 9.71
CA ASP A 90 -6.98 -5.36 9.36
C ASP A 90 -8.32 -5.17 10.11
N LEU A 91 -8.32 -4.46 11.23
CA LEU A 91 -9.51 -4.16 12.03
C LEU A 91 -10.28 -2.91 11.56
N ASN A 92 -9.70 -2.13 10.66
CA ASN A 92 -10.39 -0.98 10.10
C ASN A 92 -11.63 -1.39 9.30
N HIS A 93 -12.60 -0.47 9.18
CA HIS A 93 -13.70 -0.66 8.24
C HIS A 93 -13.18 -1.02 6.85
N THR A 94 -13.83 -1.95 6.16
CA THR A 94 -13.42 -2.65 4.93
C THR A 94 -12.36 -3.74 5.12
N GLY A 95 -11.66 -3.79 6.27
CA GLY A 95 -10.71 -4.85 6.62
C GLY A 95 -9.28 -4.63 6.14
N ALA A 96 -8.89 -3.37 5.86
CA ALA A 96 -7.53 -3.03 5.44
C ALA A 96 -7.24 -1.52 5.61
N HIS A 97 -5.96 -1.15 5.49
CA HIS A 97 -5.48 0.25 5.51
C HIS A 97 -6.04 1.13 4.37
N LYS A 98 -6.53 0.54 3.29
CA LYS A 98 -6.96 1.27 2.08
C LYS A 98 -8.01 2.35 2.34
N ILE A 99 -8.87 2.13 3.32
CA ILE A 99 -9.94 3.07 3.69
C ILE A 99 -9.39 4.41 4.14
N ASN A 100 -8.20 4.46 4.77
CA ASN A 100 -7.58 5.71 5.22
C ASN A 100 -7.37 6.69 4.06
N ASN A 101 -6.83 6.17 2.97
CA ASN A 101 -6.55 6.92 1.76
C ASN A 101 -7.83 7.26 0.98
N THR A 102 -8.72 6.27 0.79
CA THR A 102 -9.93 6.48 -0.03
C THR A 102 -10.88 7.49 0.58
N ILE A 103 -11.04 7.56 1.90
CA ILE A 103 -11.80 8.60 2.60
C ILE A 103 -11.23 9.99 2.29
N GLY A 104 -9.92 10.18 2.41
CA GLY A 104 -9.27 11.46 2.16
C GLY A 104 -9.45 11.92 0.71
N GLN A 105 -9.20 11.02 -0.25
CA GLN A 105 -9.37 11.34 -1.67
C GLN A 105 -10.84 11.57 -2.05
N ALA A 106 -11.80 10.83 -1.49
CA ALA A 106 -13.20 11.01 -1.79
C ALA A 106 -13.76 12.32 -1.20
N LEU A 107 -13.33 12.74 -0.01
CA LEU A 107 -13.65 14.07 0.53
C LEU A 107 -13.05 15.17 -0.34
N LEU A 108 -11.84 15.00 -0.84
CA LEU A 108 -11.21 15.94 -1.78
C LEU A 108 -11.98 16.00 -3.10
N ALA A 109 -12.37 14.85 -3.66
CA ALA A 109 -13.20 14.77 -4.87
C ALA A 109 -14.51 15.54 -4.71
N SER A 110 -15.22 15.34 -3.60
CA SER A 110 -16.46 16.07 -3.28
C SER A 110 -16.21 17.57 -3.16
N ARG A 111 -15.11 18.01 -2.51
CA ARG A 111 -14.71 19.41 -2.41
C ARG A 111 -14.43 20.04 -3.78
N MET A 112 -13.86 19.27 -4.70
CA MET A 112 -13.61 19.69 -6.08
C MET A 112 -14.87 19.64 -6.97
N GLY A 113 -16.04 19.29 -6.42
CA GLY A 113 -17.30 19.20 -7.16
C GLY A 113 -17.39 18.01 -8.12
N LYS A 114 -16.53 17.00 -7.97
CA LYS A 114 -16.59 15.79 -8.79
C LYS A 114 -17.75 14.91 -8.33
N THR A 115 -18.47 14.35 -9.30
CA THR A 115 -19.66 13.51 -9.08
C THR A 115 -19.41 12.03 -9.30
N ARG A 116 -18.30 11.71 -9.96
CA ARG A 116 -17.89 10.36 -10.31
C ARG A 116 -16.47 10.11 -9.80
N ILE A 117 -16.24 8.91 -9.25
CA ILE A 117 -14.91 8.43 -8.93
C ILE A 117 -14.60 7.16 -9.71
N ILE A 118 -13.34 7.00 -10.07
CA ILE A 118 -12.81 5.77 -10.63
C ILE A 118 -11.66 5.26 -9.78
N ALA A 119 -11.44 3.95 -9.80
CA ALA A 119 -10.34 3.31 -9.12
C ALA A 119 -9.85 2.08 -9.90
N GLU A 120 -8.60 1.72 -9.71
CA GLU A 120 -8.04 0.43 -10.08
C GLU A 120 -8.00 -0.51 -8.89
N THR A 121 -7.96 -1.82 -9.14
CA THR A 121 -7.74 -2.79 -8.05
C THR A 121 -7.17 -4.12 -8.57
N GLY A 122 -6.28 -4.74 -7.79
CA GLY A 122 -5.81 -6.11 -7.98
C GLY A 122 -6.49 -7.06 -6.99
N ALA A 123 -6.07 -7.07 -5.73
CA ALA A 123 -6.68 -7.90 -4.66
C ALA A 123 -8.14 -7.52 -4.31
N GLY A 124 -8.67 -6.46 -4.91
CA GLY A 124 -10.04 -5.99 -4.67
C GLY A 124 -10.21 -5.09 -3.44
N GLN A 125 -9.25 -5.02 -2.53
CA GLN A 125 -9.40 -4.23 -1.30
C GLN A 125 -9.48 -2.72 -1.55
N HIS A 126 -8.72 -2.19 -2.52
CA HIS A 126 -8.82 -0.80 -2.91
C HIS A 126 -10.16 -0.50 -3.58
N GLY A 127 -10.62 -1.38 -4.49
CA GLY A 127 -11.93 -1.26 -5.12
C GLY A 127 -13.07 -1.28 -4.11
N VAL A 128 -13.03 -2.19 -3.13
CA VAL A 128 -14.02 -2.23 -2.04
C VAL A 128 -13.99 -0.93 -1.22
N ALA A 129 -12.81 -0.43 -0.86
CA ALA A 129 -12.70 0.82 -0.11
C ALA A 129 -13.22 2.02 -0.92
N SER A 130 -12.93 2.09 -2.23
CA SER A 130 -13.43 3.14 -3.13
C SER A 130 -14.95 3.07 -3.30
N ALA A 131 -15.50 1.87 -3.53
CA ALA A 131 -16.95 1.66 -3.58
C ALA A 131 -17.64 2.04 -2.27
N THR A 132 -17.01 1.75 -1.13
CA THR A 132 -17.53 2.07 0.21
C THR A 132 -17.65 3.59 0.41
N VAL A 133 -16.61 4.34 0.09
CA VAL A 133 -16.62 5.80 0.26
C VAL A 133 -17.53 6.47 -0.76
N ALA A 134 -17.63 5.93 -1.98
CA ALA A 134 -18.58 6.39 -3.00
C ALA A 134 -20.03 6.24 -2.53
N ALA A 135 -20.39 5.06 -2.06
CA ALA A 135 -21.74 4.80 -1.52
C ALA A 135 -22.06 5.76 -0.36
N ARG A 136 -21.11 5.99 0.55
CA ARG A 136 -21.26 6.91 1.67
C ARG A 136 -21.49 8.37 1.24
N LEU A 137 -20.78 8.82 0.20
CA LEU A 137 -20.81 10.23 -0.23
C LEU A 137 -21.77 10.49 -1.40
N GLY A 138 -22.49 9.46 -1.89
CA GLY A 138 -23.41 9.58 -3.01
C GLY A 138 -22.74 9.83 -4.36
N LEU A 139 -21.50 9.32 -4.55
CA LEU A 139 -20.76 9.45 -5.78
C LEU A 139 -20.95 8.21 -6.67
N GLU A 140 -20.96 8.40 -7.99
CA GLU A 140 -20.85 7.30 -8.93
C GLU A 140 -19.45 6.66 -8.81
N CYS A 141 -19.38 5.32 -8.89
CA CYS A 141 -18.11 4.60 -8.74
C CYS A 141 -17.90 3.55 -9.83
N VAL A 142 -16.78 3.65 -10.54
CA VAL A 142 -16.34 2.65 -11.51
C VAL A 142 -14.98 2.10 -11.07
N VAL A 143 -14.88 0.77 -10.99
CA VAL A 143 -13.65 0.08 -10.59
C VAL A 143 -13.13 -0.78 -11.73
N TYR A 144 -11.92 -0.49 -12.19
CA TYR A 144 -11.19 -1.29 -13.18
C TYR A 144 -10.44 -2.42 -12.48
N MET A 145 -10.62 -3.63 -12.95
CA MET A 145 -9.98 -4.82 -12.37
C MET A 145 -9.58 -5.79 -13.46
N GLY A 146 -8.37 -6.32 -13.40
CA GLY A 146 -7.91 -7.33 -14.34
C GLY A 146 -8.78 -8.57 -14.31
N ALA A 147 -9.09 -9.15 -15.48
CA ALA A 147 -9.94 -10.35 -15.58
C ALA A 147 -9.38 -11.53 -14.78
N THR A 148 -8.05 -11.68 -14.74
CA THR A 148 -7.36 -12.67 -13.91
C THR A 148 -7.61 -12.45 -12.42
N ASP A 149 -7.54 -11.20 -11.97
CA ASP A 149 -7.76 -10.82 -10.57
C ASP A 149 -9.24 -10.93 -10.16
N ILE A 150 -10.18 -10.67 -11.09
CA ILE A 150 -11.62 -10.90 -10.87
C ILE A 150 -11.89 -12.35 -10.48
N GLU A 151 -11.28 -13.30 -11.19
CA GLU A 151 -11.45 -14.73 -10.90
C GLU A 151 -10.86 -15.11 -9.53
N ARG A 152 -9.70 -14.55 -9.18
CA ARG A 152 -9.04 -14.79 -7.90
C ARG A 152 -9.80 -14.21 -6.71
N GLN A 153 -10.53 -13.10 -6.91
CA GLN A 153 -11.07 -12.25 -5.84
C GLN A 153 -12.59 -12.00 -5.97
N LYS A 154 -13.35 -13.04 -6.37
CA LYS A 154 -14.81 -12.97 -6.61
C LYS A 154 -15.60 -12.37 -5.45
N ILE A 155 -15.21 -12.66 -4.20
CA ILE A 155 -15.87 -12.12 -3.00
C ILE A 155 -15.77 -10.59 -2.97
N ASN A 156 -14.60 -10.02 -3.26
CA ASN A 156 -14.43 -8.56 -3.29
C ASN A 156 -15.16 -7.94 -4.49
N VAL A 157 -15.22 -8.62 -5.64
CA VAL A 157 -16.02 -8.17 -6.79
C VAL A 157 -17.50 -8.08 -6.41
N TYR A 158 -18.03 -9.07 -5.73
CA TYR A 158 -19.42 -9.06 -5.27
C TYR A 158 -19.67 -7.95 -4.23
N ARG A 159 -18.74 -7.73 -3.29
CA ARG A 159 -18.81 -6.62 -2.32
C ARG A 159 -18.87 -5.26 -3.00
N MET A 160 -18.04 -5.01 -4.03
CA MET A 160 -18.07 -3.76 -4.80
C MET A 160 -19.42 -3.54 -5.48
N ARG A 161 -19.98 -4.58 -6.09
CA ARG A 161 -21.33 -4.53 -6.71
C ARG A 161 -22.44 -4.27 -5.70
N LEU A 162 -22.39 -4.89 -4.52
CA LEU A 162 -23.35 -4.63 -3.43
C LEU A 162 -23.29 -3.17 -2.95
N LEU A 163 -22.12 -2.54 -3.00
CA LEU A 163 -21.90 -1.14 -2.66
C LEU A 163 -22.30 -0.17 -3.79
N GLY A 164 -22.82 -0.69 -4.91
CA GLY A 164 -23.30 0.10 -6.04
C GLY A 164 -22.24 0.45 -7.08
N ALA A 165 -21.01 -0.04 -6.94
CA ALA A 165 -19.96 0.22 -7.92
C ALA A 165 -20.09 -0.67 -9.17
N GLN A 166 -19.80 -0.09 -10.33
CA GLN A 166 -19.59 -0.82 -11.57
C GLN A 166 -18.16 -1.40 -11.57
N VAL A 167 -18.03 -2.72 -11.75
CA VAL A 167 -16.71 -3.38 -11.91
C VAL A 167 -16.52 -3.70 -13.38
N VAL A 168 -15.50 -3.09 -14.00
CA VAL A 168 -15.14 -3.23 -15.41
C VAL A 168 -13.97 -4.20 -15.54
N PRO A 169 -14.15 -5.36 -16.19
CA PRO A 169 -13.07 -6.29 -16.42
C PRO A 169 -12.08 -5.76 -17.47
N VAL A 170 -10.80 -5.83 -17.17
CA VAL A 170 -9.72 -5.48 -18.09
C VAL A 170 -9.08 -6.78 -18.61
N THR A 171 -9.13 -6.97 -19.92
CA THR A 171 -8.66 -8.19 -20.58
C THR A 171 -7.37 -7.99 -21.38
N SER A 172 -6.87 -6.74 -21.48
CA SER A 172 -5.63 -6.40 -22.17
C SER A 172 -4.39 -6.77 -21.35
N GLY A 173 -3.27 -6.97 -22.02
CA GLY A 173 -1.99 -7.29 -21.38
C GLY A 173 -2.03 -8.60 -20.59
N SER A 174 -1.49 -8.60 -19.37
CA SER A 174 -1.56 -9.71 -18.41
C SER A 174 -2.92 -9.81 -17.71
N ALA A 175 -3.84 -8.88 -17.95
CA ALA A 175 -5.15 -8.79 -17.30
C ALA A 175 -5.07 -8.76 -15.77
N THR A 176 -4.09 -8.02 -15.23
CA THR A 176 -3.81 -7.83 -13.80
C THR A 176 -3.85 -6.35 -13.41
N LEU A 177 -3.43 -6.03 -12.17
CA LEU A 177 -3.42 -4.68 -11.60
C LEU A 177 -2.75 -3.62 -12.50
N LYS A 178 -1.63 -3.95 -13.18
CA LYS A 178 -0.93 -3.02 -14.07
C LYS A 178 -1.86 -2.54 -15.20
N ASP A 179 -2.60 -3.45 -15.80
CA ASP A 179 -3.48 -3.14 -16.93
C ASP A 179 -4.76 -2.44 -16.46
N ALA A 180 -5.24 -2.76 -15.25
CA ALA A 180 -6.33 -2.02 -14.61
C ALA A 180 -5.97 -0.54 -14.37
N LEU A 181 -4.74 -0.25 -13.93
CA LEU A 181 -4.21 1.12 -13.82
C LEU A 181 -4.23 1.84 -15.17
N ASN A 182 -3.77 1.18 -16.24
CA ASN A 182 -3.77 1.75 -17.59
C ASN A 182 -5.19 2.15 -18.05
N GLU A 183 -6.19 1.28 -17.84
CA GLU A 183 -7.58 1.57 -18.23
C GLU A 183 -8.19 2.68 -17.38
N ALA A 184 -7.95 2.68 -16.06
CA ALA A 184 -8.38 3.76 -15.20
C ALA A 184 -7.80 5.12 -15.64
N MET A 185 -6.52 5.16 -16.00
CA MET A 185 -5.89 6.38 -16.52
C MET A 185 -6.49 6.83 -17.86
N ARG A 186 -6.87 5.91 -18.75
CA ARG A 186 -7.55 6.25 -20.02
C ARG A 186 -8.94 6.84 -19.79
N ASP A 187 -9.73 6.24 -18.89
CA ASP A 187 -11.03 6.78 -18.48
C ASP A 187 -10.85 8.18 -17.90
N TRP A 188 -9.89 8.34 -16.99
CA TRP A 188 -9.66 9.64 -16.35
C TRP A 188 -9.34 10.73 -17.35
N VAL A 189 -8.43 10.48 -18.31
CA VAL A 189 -8.12 11.45 -19.39
C VAL A 189 -9.36 11.86 -20.17
N THR A 190 -10.28 10.91 -20.40
CA THR A 190 -11.50 11.14 -21.19
C THR A 190 -12.57 11.93 -20.40
N ASN A 191 -12.67 11.71 -19.09
CA ASN A 191 -13.79 12.18 -18.27
C ASN A 191 -13.34 13.11 -17.12
N ILE A 192 -12.25 13.84 -17.29
CA ILE A 192 -11.63 14.70 -16.28
C ILE A 192 -12.56 15.72 -15.65
N ALA A 193 -13.55 16.23 -16.42
CA ALA A 193 -14.42 17.33 -15.98
C ALA A 193 -15.21 16.96 -14.71
N ASP A 194 -15.77 15.77 -14.64
CA ASP A 194 -16.65 15.30 -13.57
C ASP A 194 -16.06 14.15 -12.74
N THR A 195 -14.94 13.57 -13.18
CA THR A 195 -14.37 12.34 -12.64
C THR A 195 -13.11 12.62 -11.83
N PHE A 196 -13.03 12.01 -10.65
CA PHE A 196 -11.81 11.95 -9.83
C PHE A 196 -11.24 10.53 -9.84
N TYR A 197 -9.95 10.42 -10.12
CA TYR A 197 -9.25 9.14 -10.02
C TYR A 197 -8.71 8.93 -8.61
N ILE A 198 -9.26 7.97 -7.88
CA ILE A 198 -8.76 7.56 -6.56
C ILE A 198 -7.68 6.50 -6.75
N ILE A 199 -6.40 6.89 -6.69
CA ILE A 199 -5.28 5.94 -6.78
C ILE A 199 -5.09 5.22 -5.44
N GLY A 200 -4.97 3.89 -5.51
CA GLY A 200 -4.91 3.02 -4.34
C GLY A 200 -3.51 2.81 -3.74
N THR A 201 -2.48 3.36 -4.36
CA THR A 201 -1.10 3.20 -3.91
C THR A 201 -0.30 4.50 -4.05
N VAL A 202 0.92 4.54 -3.50
CA VAL A 202 1.82 5.70 -3.58
C VAL A 202 2.59 5.78 -4.90
N ALA A 203 1.98 5.29 -5.99
CA ALA A 203 2.45 5.42 -7.36
C ALA A 203 1.66 6.52 -8.10
N GLY A 204 2.00 6.73 -9.36
CA GLY A 204 1.35 7.76 -10.17
C GLY A 204 2.11 9.08 -10.21
N PRO A 205 1.65 10.02 -11.06
CA PRO A 205 2.27 11.34 -11.16
C PRO A 205 2.04 12.17 -9.89
N ASP A 206 2.93 13.11 -9.59
CA ASP A 206 2.66 14.09 -8.53
C ASP A 206 1.32 14.83 -8.81
N PRO A 207 0.44 15.00 -7.80
CA PRO A 207 0.67 14.90 -6.35
C PRO A 207 0.30 13.53 -5.72
N TYR A 208 -0.07 12.51 -6.49
CA TYR A 208 -0.57 11.25 -5.95
C TYR A 208 0.34 10.57 -4.92
N PRO A 209 1.67 10.40 -5.15
CA PRO A 209 2.52 9.76 -4.16
C PRO A 209 2.48 10.45 -2.80
N ARG A 210 2.56 11.79 -2.80
CA ARG A 210 2.49 12.60 -1.58
C ARG A 210 1.11 12.52 -0.92
N MET A 211 0.05 12.70 -1.69
CA MET A 211 -1.32 12.70 -1.19
C MET A 211 -1.70 11.34 -0.56
N VAL A 212 -1.42 10.25 -1.24
CA VAL A 212 -1.70 8.88 -0.74
C VAL A 212 -0.86 8.57 0.50
N ARG A 213 0.42 8.97 0.53
CA ARG A 213 1.26 8.87 1.72
C ARG A 213 0.65 9.62 2.91
N ASP A 214 0.30 10.88 2.73
CA ASP A 214 -0.15 11.75 3.81
C ASP A 214 -1.45 11.23 4.45
N PHE A 215 -2.40 10.71 3.64
CA PHE A 215 -3.61 10.07 4.15
C PHE A 215 -3.32 8.74 4.85
N ASN A 216 -2.31 7.99 4.44
CA ASN A 216 -1.92 6.76 5.14
C ASN A 216 -0.98 7.00 6.32
N ALA A 217 -0.33 8.16 6.43
CA ALA A 217 0.62 8.47 7.50
C ALA A 217 0.01 8.44 8.92
N ILE A 218 -1.32 8.44 9.02
CA ILE A 218 -2.03 8.21 10.29
C ILE A 218 -1.62 6.88 10.95
N VAL A 219 -1.32 5.84 10.16
CA VAL A 219 -0.87 4.54 10.66
C VAL A 219 0.40 4.69 11.51
N GLY A 220 1.40 5.38 10.96
CA GLY A 220 2.68 5.59 11.65
C GLY A 220 2.59 6.57 12.80
N ARG A 221 1.79 7.65 12.67
CA ARG A 221 1.57 8.60 13.77
C ARG A 221 0.97 7.92 14.98
N GLU A 222 -0.13 7.18 14.80
CA GLU A 222 -0.75 6.42 15.88
C GLU A 222 0.20 5.37 16.45
N ALA A 223 0.90 4.63 15.57
CA ALA A 223 1.84 3.60 16.02
C ALA A 223 2.94 4.21 16.91
N ARG A 224 3.49 5.36 16.54
CA ARG A 224 4.51 6.07 17.32
C ARG A 224 3.96 6.50 18.69
N GLU A 225 2.78 7.11 18.72
CA GLU A 225 2.12 7.53 19.96
C GLU A 225 1.82 6.35 20.88
N GLN A 226 1.27 5.25 20.34
CA GLN A 226 0.97 4.04 21.09
C GLN A 226 2.24 3.37 21.62
N MET A 227 3.32 3.29 20.83
CA MET A 227 4.60 2.74 21.30
C MET A 227 5.16 3.54 22.47
N LEU A 228 5.14 4.86 22.41
CA LEU A 228 5.61 5.71 23.49
C LEU A 228 4.71 5.62 24.73
N ALA A 229 3.40 5.55 24.56
CA ALA A 229 2.43 5.49 25.65
C ALA A 229 2.43 4.13 26.37
N GLU A 230 2.50 3.02 25.62
CA GLU A 230 2.33 1.67 26.17
C GLU A 230 3.67 0.99 26.50
N TYR A 231 4.73 1.27 25.70
CA TYR A 231 6.04 0.62 25.84
C TYR A 231 7.15 1.56 26.30
N GLY A 232 6.89 2.88 26.39
CA GLY A 232 7.84 3.90 26.83
C GLY A 232 9.01 4.16 25.85
N ARG A 233 9.01 3.52 24.68
CA ARG A 233 10.09 3.60 23.68
C ARG A 233 9.59 3.36 22.25
N LEU A 234 10.40 3.73 21.28
CA LEU A 234 10.18 3.36 19.88
C LEU A 234 10.59 1.90 19.64
N PRO A 235 10.06 1.24 18.58
CA PRO A 235 10.50 -0.09 18.19
C PRO A 235 11.96 -0.06 17.68
N ASP A 236 12.67 -1.19 17.81
CA ASP A 236 14.01 -1.34 17.25
C ASP A 236 13.97 -1.55 15.74
N ALA A 237 12.90 -2.18 15.26
CA ALA A 237 12.66 -2.35 13.84
C ALA A 237 11.17 -2.23 13.50
N ILE A 238 10.89 -1.70 12.32
CA ILE A 238 9.53 -1.70 11.74
C ILE A 238 9.55 -2.38 10.38
N THR A 239 8.47 -3.09 10.04
CA THR A 239 8.34 -3.77 8.74
C THR A 239 6.91 -3.71 8.21
N ALA A 240 6.80 -3.68 6.88
CA ALA A 240 5.54 -3.73 6.15
C ALA A 240 5.75 -4.34 4.78
N CYS A 241 4.71 -4.92 4.18
CA CYS A 241 4.78 -5.43 2.82
C CYS A 241 4.79 -4.29 1.79
N VAL A 242 5.50 -4.51 0.69
CA VAL A 242 5.69 -3.51 -0.36
C VAL A 242 5.36 -4.12 -1.72
N GLY A 243 4.20 -3.70 -2.28
CA GLY A 243 3.93 -3.72 -3.72
C GLY A 243 4.14 -2.29 -4.22
N GLY A 244 3.06 -1.52 -4.49
CA GLY A 244 3.21 -0.07 -4.66
C GLY A 244 3.63 0.66 -3.38
N GLY A 245 3.36 0.12 -2.19
CA GLY A 245 3.96 0.53 -0.92
C GLY A 245 3.14 1.49 -0.05
N SER A 246 1.83 1.68 -0.30
CA SER A 246 1.04 2.66 0.46
C SER A 246 0.92 2.35 1.95
N ASN A 247 0.75 1.07 2.33
CA ASN A 247 0.72 0.67 3.73
C ASN A 247 2.09 0.85 4.41
N ALA A 248 3.16 0.55 3.69
CA ALA A 248 4.52 0.62 4.18
C ALA A 248 4.93 2.07 4.47
N ILE A 249 4.76 2.98 3.49
CA ILE A 249 5.08 4.39 3.71
C ILE A 249 4.16 5.01 4.77
N GLY A 250 2.91 4.54 4.88
CA GLY A 250 1.99 4.95 5.93
C GLY A 250 2.54 4.68 7.33
N LEU A 251 3.17 3.53 7.54
CA LEU A 251 3.87 3.21 8.79
C LEU A 251 5.23 3.94 8.86
N PHE A 252 6.06 3.85 7.82
CA PHE A 252 7.46 4.29 7.83
C PHE A 252 7.62 5.79 8.02
N HIS A 253 6.73 6.60 7.43
CA HIS A 253 6.86 8.05 7.39
C HIS A 253 7.08 8.68 8.76
N ALA A 254 6.37 8.23 9.81
CA ALA A 254 6.51 8.76 11.16
C ALA A 254 7.86 8.41 11.85
N PHE A 255 8.63 7.49 11.28
CA PHE A 255 9.90 7.01 11.84
C PHE A 255 11.12 7.33 10.95
N LEU A 256 10.91 8.06 9.84
CA LEU A 256 12.00 8.34 8.89
C LEU A 256 13.14 9.15 9.52
N ASN A 257 12.83 10.04 10.43
CA ASN A 257 13.81 10.89 11.11
C ASN A 257 14.36 10.25 12.42
N ASP A 258 14.01 8.98 12.71
CA ASP A 258 14.53 8.25 13.87
C ASP A 258 15.62 7.25 13.42
N PRO A 259 16.91 7.61 13.43
CA PRO A 259 17.99 6.75 12.93
C PRO A 259 18.15 5.45 13.72
N GLY A 260 17.68 5.40 14.96
CA GLY A 260 17.69 4.21 15.80
C GLY A 260 16.62 3.17 15.44
N VAL A 261 15.66 3.51 14.58
CA VAL A 261 14.61 2.59 14.12
C VAL A 261 15.03 2.00 12.77
N ARG A 262 15.27 0.68 12.72
CA ARG A 262 15.52 -0.04 11.47
C ARG A 262 14.23 -0.16 10.67
N ILE A 263 14.25 0.22 9.39
CA ILE A 263 13.08 0.19 8.50
C ILE A 263 13.31 -0.88 7.42
N VAL A 264 12.39 -1.86 7.32
CA VAL A 264 12.51 -2.95 6.36
C VAL A 264 11.20 -3.15 5.60
N GLY A 265 11.23 -2.96 4.28
CA GLY A 265 10.14 -3.29 3.37
C GLY A 265 10.25 -4.74 2.89
N ALA A 266 9.16 -5.49 2.95
CA ALA A 266 9.07 -6.87 2.47
C ALA A 266 8.41 -6.88 1.08
N GLU A 267 9.20 -7.12 0.03
CA GLU A 267 8.73 -7.27 -1.34
C GLU A 267 8.38 -8.73 -1.66
N ALA A 268 7.49 -8.96 -2.64
CA ALA A 268 7.14 -10.30 -3.07
C ALA A 268 8.22 -10.89 -3.98
N ALA A 269 8.98 -11.86 -3.47
CA ALA A 269 9.95 -12.62 -4.25
C ALA A 269 9.32 -13.79 -5.03
N GLY A 270 8.01 -14.01 -4.93
CA GLY A 270 7.29 -15.03 -5.69
C GLY A 270 7.90 -16.42 -5.53
N ASP A 271 8.25 -17.04 -6.65
CA ASP A 271 8.94 -18.34 -6.67
C ASP A 271 10.47 -18.23 -6.43
N GLY A 272 10.96 -17.02 -6.15
CA GLY A 272 12.37 -16.66 -5.99
C GLY A 272 12.83 -15.65 -7.05
N ILE A 273 13.63 -14.66 -6.65
CA ILE A 273 14.10 -13.58 -7.55
C ILE A 273 14.85 -14.16 -8.76
N ASP A 274 15.70 -15.15 -8.52
CA ASP A 274 16.53 -15.78 -9.57
C ASP A 274 15.71 -16.55 -10.63
N THR A 275 14.45 -16.85 -10.34
CA THR A 275 13.55 -17.53 -11.30
C THR A 275 12.96 -16.57 -12.34
N GLY A 276 13.04 -15.25 -12.12
CA GLY A 276 12.34 -14.22 -12.88
C GLY A 276 10.85 -14.14 -12.57
N ARG A 277 10.30 -15.00 -11.69
CA ARG A 277 8.89 -15.04 -11.29
C ARG A 277 8.72 -14.39 -9.92
N HIS A 278 8.77 -13.06 -9.88
CA HIS A 278 8.68 -12.25 -8.67
C HIS A 278 8.06 -10.87 -8.96
N ALA A 279 7.81 -10.08 -7.91
CA ALA A 279 7.35 -8.68 -7.97
C ALA A 279 8.22 -7.75 -7.08
N ALA A 280 9.48 -8.12 -6.85
CA ALA A 280 10.43 -7.36 -6.02
C ALA A 280 11.08 -6.23 -6.84
N SER A 281 10.41 -5.09 -6.94
CA SER A 281 10.81 -3.98 -7.81
C SER A 281 12.09 -3.27 -7.39
N ILE A 282 12.35 -3.12 -6.09
CA ILE A 282 13.59 -2.49 -5.58
C ILE A 282 14.73 -3.50 -5.59
N ALA A 283 14.49 -4.72 -5.12
CA ALA A 283 15.54 -5.73 -4.98
C ALA A 283 16.07 -6.22 -6.34
N ALA A 284 15.25 -6.25 -7.39
CA ALA A 284 15.61 -6.83 -8.68
C ALA A 284 15.27 -5.96 -9.91
N GLY A 285 14.65 -4.80 -9.71
CA GLY A 285 14.32 -3.88 -10.79
C GLY A 285 15.41 -2.84 -11.04
N ARG A 286 15.11 -1.90 -11.92
CA ARG A 286 15.97 -0.77 -12.27
C ARG A 286 15.17 0.53 -12.40
N PRO A 287 15.82 1.72 -12.30
CA PRO A 287 15.12 2.99 -12.50
C PRO A 287 14.49 3.09 -13.88
N GLY A 288 13.19 3.43 -13.91
CA GLY A 288 12.40 3.61 -15.12
C GLY A 288 11.21 4.53 -14.88
N VAL A 289 10.30 4.61 -15.85
CA VAL A 289 9.04 5.37 -15.74
C VAL A 289 7.87 4.42 -15.90
N LEU A 290 6.95 4.46 -14.96
CA LEU A 290 5.72 3.66 -14.98
C LEU A 290 4.57 4.48 -14.39
N HIS A 291 3.39 4.42 -15.02
CA HIS A 291 2.17 5.10 -14.56
C HIS A 291 2.38 6.58 -14.17
N GLY A 292 3.19 7.29 -14.94
CA GLY A 292 3.36 8.74 -14.82
C GLY A 292 4.37 9.22 -13.77
N ASN A 293 5.15 8.33 -13.17
CA ASN A 293 6.24 8.70 -12.28
C ASN A 293 7.53 7.92 -12.56
N ARG A 294 8.67 8.49 -12.20
CA ARG A 294 9.96 7.79 -12.23
C ARG A 294 10.18 7.04 -10.92
N THR A 295 10.50 5.76 -11.03
CA THR A 295 10.68 4.86 -9.88
C THR A 295 11.55 3.65 -10.25
N TYR A 296 11.65 2.64 -9.40
CA TYR A 296 12.15 1.31 -9.77
C TYR A 296 11.05 0.51 -10.46
N VAL A 297 11.41 -0.18 -11.55
CA VAL A 297 10.49 -1.01 -12.34
C VAL A 297 11.15 -2.33 -12.71
N ILE A 298 10.35 -3.39 -12.81
CA ILE A 298 10.78 -4.69 -13.34
C ILE A 298 10.57 -4.67 -14.86
N CYS A 299 11.67 -4.68 -15.59
CA CYS A 299 11.65 -4.62 -17.05
C CYS A 299 12.86 -5.37 -17.64
N ASP A 300 12.73 -5.78 -18.89
CA ASP A 300 13.80 -6.39 -19.67
C ASP A 300 14.86 -5.37 -20.12
N ASP A 301 15.86 -5.83 -20.89
CA ASP A 301 16.97 -4.99 -21.36
C ASP A 301 16.53 -3.91 -22.35
N ASP A 302 15.43 -4.13 -23.06
CA ASP A 302 14.83 -3.16 -23.98
C ASP A 302 13.92 -2.16 -23.26
N GLY A 303 13.75 -2.29 -21.92
CA GLY A 303 12.92 -1.43 -21.09
C GLY A 303 11.43 -1.77 -21.10
N GLN A 304 11.05 -2.91 -21.67
CA GLN A 304 9.67 -3.39 -21.63
C GLN A 304 9.35 -3.95 -20.24
N ILE A 305 8.22 -3.56 -19.69
CA ILE A 305 7.74 -4.08 -18.41
C ILE A 305 7.47 -5.58 -18.55
N THR A 306 8.14 -6.38 -17.71
CA THR A 306 7.95 -7.83 -17.66
C THR A 306 6.77 -8.20 -16.77
N GLU A 307 6.18 -9.38 -17.01
CA GLU A 307 5.15 -9.92 -16.13
C GLU A 307 5.73 -10.21 -14.76
N THR A 308 4.96 -9.87 -13.74
CA THR A 308 5.30 -10.13 -12.34
C THR A 308 4.54 -11.35 -11.82
N HIS A 309 4.99 -11.87 -10.68
CA HIS A 309 4.34 -12.99 -10.01
C HIS A 309 4.38 -12.83 -8.49
N SER A 310 3.23 -13.06 -7.86
CA SER A 310 3.08 -13.23 -6.42
C SER A 310 1.83 -14.03 -6.12
N VAL A 311 1.87 -14.84 -5.07
CA VAL A 311 0.66 -15.47 -4.49
C VAL A 311 -0.35 -14.43 -4.02
N SER A 312 0.13 -13.23 -3.71
CA SER A 312 -0.67 -12.07 -3.30
C SER A 312 -0.94 -11.14 -4.48
N ALA A 313 -2.20 -11.07 -4.93
CA ALA A 313 -2.61 -10.18 -6.02
C ALA A 313 -2.34 -8.69 -5.73
N GLY A 314 -2.31 -8.28 -4.45
CA GLY A 314 -2.03 -6.88 -4.06
C GLY A 314 -0.54 -6.51 -4.10
N LEU A 315 0.37 -7.48 -4.22
CA LEU A 315 1.80 -7.26 -4.39
C LEU A 315 2.27 -7.55 -5.82
N ASP A 316 1.40 -8.10 -6.67
CA ASP A 316 1.70 -8.44 -8.06
C ASP A 316 1.70 -7.17 -8.94
N TYR A 317 2.79 -6.39 -8.85
CA TYR A 317 2.94 -5.09 -9.49
C TYR A 317 4.41 -4.82 -9.84
N PRO A 318 4.72 -4.42 -11.09
CA PRO A 318 6.10 -4.29 -11.57
C PRO A 318 6.79 -2.97 -11.22
N GLY A 319 6.28 -2.23 -10.26
CA GLY A 319 6.82 -0.95 -9.84
C GLY A 319 6.62 -0.71 -8.34
N VAL A 320 7.12 0.42 -7.85
CA VAL A 320 7.02 0.83 -6.44
C VAL A 320 6.81 2.34 -6.34
N GLY A 321 6.34 2.83 -5.21
CA GLY A 321 6.25 4.26 -4.95
C GLY A 321 7.62 4.96 -5.02
N PRO A 322 7.71 6.17 -5.59
CA PRO A 322 8.98 6.87 -5.78
C PRO A 322 9.68 7.22 -4.46
N GLU A 323 8.95 7.42 -3.37
CA GLU A 323 9.54 7.64 -2.05
C GLU A 323 10.27 6.39 -1.55
N HIS A 324 9.73 5.17 -1.79
CA HIS A 324 10.42 3.93 -1.47
C HIS A 324 11.71 3.77 -2.26
N ALA A 325 11.68 4.09 -3.56
CA ALA A 325 12.87 4.09 -4.40
C ALA A 325 13.95 5.04 -3.86
N PHE A 326 13.55 6.22 -3.45
CA PHE A 326 14.43 7.21 -2.82
C PHE A 326 15.01 6.71 -1.49
N LEU A 327 14.17 6.17 -0.60
CA LEU A 327 14.59 5.66 0.72
C LEU A 327 15.58 4.49 0.59
N ALA A 328 15.43 3.66 -0.44
CA ALA A 328 16.37 2.60 -0.77
C ALA A 328 17.73 3.17 -1.20
N ASP A 329 17.72 4.11 -2.15
CA ASP A 329 18.95 4.70 -2.69
C ASP A 329 19.78 5.45 -1.65
N VAL A 330 19.13 6.13 -0.71
CA VAL A 330 19.81 6.85 0.36
C VAL A 330 20.12 5.97 1.58
N GLY A 331 19.75 4.70 1.55
CA GLY A 331 20.02 3.72 2.61
C GLY A 331 19.21 3.93 3.89
N ARG A 332 18.08 4.68 3.84
CA ARG A 332 17.22 4.87 5.02
C ARG A 332 16.33 3.67 5.30
N ALA A 333 15.88 2.99 4.27
CA ALA A 333 15.10 1.77 4.38
C ALA A 333 15.76 0.65 3.56
N GLN A 334 15.70 -0.58 4.08
CA GLN A 334 16.09 -1.80 3.39
C GLN A 334 14.88 -2.45 2.76
N TYR A 335 15.06 -3.10 1.61
CA TYR A 335 13.99 -3.87 0.96
C TYR A 335 14.49 -5.27 0.71
N VAL A 336 13.68 -6.26 1.08
CA VAL A 336 14.05 -7.68 1.04
C VAL A 336 12.94 -8.49 0.37
N GLY A 337 13.34 -9.49 -0.40
CA GLY A 337 12.41 -10.43 -1.01
C GLY A 337 11.91 -11.48 0.00
N ILE A 338 10.61 -11.70 0.01
CA ILE A 338 9.93 -12.79 0.73
C ILE A 338 9.23 -13.66 -0.31
N THR A 339 9.52 -14.96 -0.31
CA THR A 339 8.91 -15.91 -1.25
C THR A 339 7.46 -16.22 -0.89
N ASP A 340 6.72 -16.76 -1.86
CA ASP A 340 5.34 -17.20 -1.66
C ASP A 340 5.24 -18.25 -0.54
N ASP A 341 6.20 -19.19 -0.48
CA ASP A 341 6.24 -20.23 0.56
C ASP A 341 6.52 -19.64 1.95
N GLU A 342 7.40 -18.66 2.06
CA GLU A 342 7.67 -17.96 3.33
C GLU A 342 6.44 -17.18 3.82
N ALA A 343 5.73 -16.52 2.89
CA ALA A 343 4.50 -15.80 3.22
C ALA A 343 3.38 -16.75 3.67
N LEU A 344 3.19 -17.87 2.99
CA LEU A 344 2.22 -18.91 3.38
C LEU A 344 2.57 -19.54 4.73
N ALA A 345 3.84 -19.86 4.97
CA ALA A 345 4.29 -20.38 6.27
C ALA A 345 4.01 -19.38 7.40
N ALA A 346 4.28 -18.09 7.19
CA ALA A 346 3.99 -17.04 8.16
C ALA A 346 2.48 -16.85 8.38
N PHE A 347 1.65 -16.95 7.33
CA PHE A 347 0.19 -16.95 7.45
C PHE A 347 -0.27 -18.06 8.39
N HIS A 348 0.14 -19.31 8.14
CA HIS A 348 -0.26 -20.46 8.96
C HIS A 348 0.27 -20.35 10.40
N GLN A 349 1.50 -19.88 10.58
CA GLN A 349 2.07 -19.70 11.90
C GLN A 349 1.28 -18.66 12.70
N LEU A 350 0.99 -17.48 12.14
CA LEU A 350 0.20 -16.44 12.79
C LEU A 350 -1.21 -16.93 13.11
N ALA A 351 -1.86 -17.63 12.17
CA ALA A 351 -3.20 -18.18 12.37
C ALA A 351 -3.25 -19.16 13.55
N ARG A 352 -2.27 -20.05 13.70
CA ARG A 352 -2.21 -21.07 14.75
C ARG A 352 -1.77 -20.52 16.10
N THR A 353 -0.92 -19.51 16.10
CA THR A 353 -0.41 -18.92 17.37
C THR A 353 -1.34 -17.86 17.90
N GLU A 354 -1.86 -16.98 17.05
CA GLU A 354 -2.60 -15.79 17.50
C GLU A 354 -4.08 -15.79 17.10
N GLY A 355 -4.54 -16.76 16.28
CA GLY A 355 -5.92 -16.78 15.81
C GLY A 355 -6.22 -15.64 14.81
N ILE A 356 -5.19 -15.12 14.13
CA ILE A 356 -5.30 -14.00 13.19
C ILE A 356 -5.05 -14.49 11.78
N LEU A 357 -6.06 -14.32 10.90
CA LEU A 357 -5.93 -14.59 9.46
C LEU A 357 -5.47 -13.30 8.76
N ALA A 358 -4.17 -13.17 8.52
CA ALA A 358 -3.62 -12.03 7.80
C ALA A 358 -3.89 -12.12 6.29
N ALA A 359 -4.07 -10.99 5.61
CA ALA A 359 -4.02 -10.99 4.15
C ALA A 359 -2.67 -11.52 3.65
N LEU A 360 -2.64 -12.17 2.48
CA LEU A 360 -1.39 -12.70 1.89
C LEU A 360 -0.35 -11.59 1.70
N GLU A 361 -0.78 -10.36 1.40
CA GLU A 361 0.08 -9.18 1.41
C GLU A 361 0.77 -9.01 2.76
N SER A 362 -0.01 -8.98 3.83
CA SER A 362 0.50 -8.77 5.19
C SER A 362 1.36 -9.94 5.66
N SER A 363 1.11 -11.15 5.16
CA SER A 363 1.89 -12.35 5.50
C SER A 363 3.36 -12.23 5.09
N HIS A 364 3.67 -11.48 4.02
CA HIS A 364 5.05 -11.12 3.66
C HIS A 364 5.73 -10.27 4.76
N ALA A 365 5.00 -9.30 5.31
CA ALA A 365 5.50 -8.50 6.43
C ALA A 365 5.67 -9.32 7.71
N ILE A 366 4.77 -10.27 7.98
CA ILE A 366 4.88 -11.19 9.13
C ILE A 366 6.09 -12.12 8.96
N ALA A 367 6.32 -12.67 7.76
CA ALA A 367 7.52 -13.48 7.48
C ALA A 367 8.80 -12.67 7.77
N GLN A 368 8.85 -11.41 7.33
CA GLN A 368 9.99 -10.54 7.62
C GLN A 368 10.10 -10.19 9.11
N ALA A 369 8.98 -9.97 9.80
CA ALA A 369 9.00 -9.73 11.25
C ALA A 369 9.57 -10.92 12.03
N ILE A 370 9.24 -12.14 11.61
CA ILE A 370 9.78 -13.39 12.18
C ILE A 370 11.30 -13.47 11.95
N LYS A 371 11.78 -13.13 10.75
CA LYS A 371 13.22 -13.09 10.46
C LYS A 371 13.94 -12.06 11.34
N LEU A 372 13.43 -10.84 11.41
CA LEU A 372 13.97 -9.77 12.27
C LEU A 372 13.97 -10.15 13.74
N ALA A 373 12.89 -10.78 14.22
CA ALA A 373 12.83 -11.19 15.61
C ALA A 373 13.85 -12.24 15.99
N ARG A 374 14.23 -13.15 15.06
CA ARG A 374 15.31 -14.13 15.26
C ARG A 374 16.69 -13.49 15.29
N GLU A 375 16.89 -12.38 14.57
CA GLU A 375 18.16 -11.65 14.51
C GLU A 375 18.40 -10.76 15.74
N LEU A 376 17.32 -10.23 16.33
CA LEU A 376 17.38 -9.23 17.38
C LEU A 376 17.30 -9.86 18.78
N PRO A 377 17.84 -9.20 19.82
CA PRO A 377 17.77 -9.68 21.20
C PRO A 377 16.33 -9.70 21.72
N LYS A 378 16.09 -10.50 22.77
CA LYS A 378 14.74 -10.77 23.33
C LYS A 378 14.01 -9.52 23.87
N ASP A 379 14.74 -8.52 24.28
CA ASP A 379 14.21 -7.24 24.76
C ASP A 379 13.94 -6.22 23.65
N ALA A 380 14.34 -6.53 22.42
CA ALA A 380 14.03 -5.73 21.26
C ALA A 380 12.56 -5.89 20.84
N ILE A 381 12.08 -4.88 20.09
CA ILE A 381 10.70 -4.82 19.59
C ILE A 381 10.71 -4.69 18.07
N VAL A 382 10.02 -5.59 17.39
CA VAL A 382 9.71 -5.52 15.96
C VAL A 382 8.24 -5.18 15.79
N LEU A 383 7.93 -4.05 15.17
CA LEU A 383 6.55 -3.66 14.85
C LEU A 383 6.27 -3.93 13.37
N ALA A 384 5.33 -4.83 13.10
CA ALA A 384 4.87 -5.16 11.75
C ALA A 384 3.51 -4.51 11.46
N ASN A 385 3.33 -3.96 10.25
CA ASN A 385 2.03 -3.50 9.80
C ASN A 385 1.18 -4.67 9.29
N LEU A 386 0.17 -5.06 10.02
CA LEU A 386 -0.85 -6.02 9.57
C LEU A 386 -1.88 -5.25 8.73
N SER A 387 -1.56 -5.05 7.47
CA SER A 387 -2.20 -4.08 6.57
C SER A 387 -3.61 -4.46 6.13
N GLY A 388 -3.99 -5.73 6.25
CA GLY A 388 -5.32 -6.22 5.89
C GLY A 388 -5.59 -7.64 6.38
N ARG A 389 -6.89 -8.00 6.43
CA ARG A 389 -7.35 -9.32 6.85
C ARG A 389 -7.41 -10.31 5.69
N GLY A 390 -7.23 -11.59 6.00
CA GLY A 390 -7.06 -12.69 5.04
C GLY A 390 -8.32 -13.42 4.63
N ASP A 391 -9.53 -13.01 5.09
CA ASP A 391 -10.77 -13.69 4.70
C ASP A 391 -10.96 -13.80 3.17
N LYS A 392 -10.45 -12.80 2.44
CA LYS A 392 -10.48 -12.78 0.97
C LYS A 392 -9.59 -13.84 0.32
N ASP A 393 -8.57 -14.33 1.04
CA ASP A 393 -7.51 -15.21 0.53
C ASP A 393 -7.73 -16.69 0.89
N VAL A 394 -8.74 -17.00 1.72
CA VAL A 394 -9.00 -18.36 2.23
C VAL A 394 -9.13 -19.39 1.10
N HIS A 395 -9.78 -19.04 -0.01
CA HIS A 395 -9.86 -19.95 -1.17
C HIS A 395 -8.50 -20.23 -1.81
N THR A 396 -7.68 -19.19 -1.98
CA THR A 396 -6.33 -19.32 -2.53
C THR A 396 -5.45 -20.18 -1.63
N ILE A 397 -5.54 -19.95 -0.31
CA ILE A 397 -4.78 -20.70 0.69
C ILE A 397 -5.23 -22.16 0.73
N ALA A 398 -6.55 -22.44 0.76
CA ALA A 398 -7.08 -23.79 0.72
C ALA A 398 -6.60 -24.56 -0.52
N GLN A 399 -6.61 -23.92 -1.69
CA GLN A 399 -6.11 -24.52 -2.94
C GLN A 399 -4.62 -24.84 -2.84
N ARG A 400 -3.80 -23.96 -2.24
CA ARG A 400 -2.36 -24.20 -2.00
C ARG A 400 -2.13 -25.33 -0.99
N ASP A 401 -3.01 -25.46 0.01
CA ASP A 401 -3.00 -26.55 0.99
C ASP A 401 -3.56 -27.87 0.45
N GLY A 402 -4.01 -27.92 -0.83
CA GLY A 402 -4.61 -29.10 -1.44
C GLY A 402 -6.03 -29.40 -0.96
N ILE A 403 -6.73 -28.42 -0.39
CA ILE A 403 -8.09 -28.53 0.12
C ILE A 403 -9.07 -27.96 -0.91
N VAL A 404 -10.11 -28.72 -1.23
CA VAL A 404 -11.24 -28.28 -2.07
C VAL A 404 -12.33 -27.73 -1.16
N LEU A 405 -12.72 -26.46 -1.36
CA LEU A 405 -13.80 -25.78 -0.63
C LEU A 405 -15.09 -25.83 -1.42
#